data_524b84502afa279cdead5dc616444d4b
#
_entry.id   524b84502afa279cdead5dc616444d4b
#
_cell.length_a   1.000
_cell.length_b   1.000
_cell.length_c   1.000
_cell.angle_alpha   90.00
_cell.angle_beta   90.00
_cell.angle_gamma   90.00
#
_symmetry.space_group_name_H-M   'P 1'
#
loop_
_entity.id
_entity.type
_entity.pdbx_description
1 polymer ?
#
loop_
_entity_poly.entity_id
_entity_poly.type
_entity_poly.pdbx_seq_one_letter_code
_entity_poly.pdbx_strand_id
1 'polypeptide(L)'
;MNRLTTAYRPLQGILQQLQWGDGLAPLLLRLYLAPVMLQAGWNKLSHFEETVAWFGNPEWGLGLPLPELMAALAAGTEFFGGLLLLIGLAVRWISIPLMITMLVAALSVHLDNGWLAIADPSSWLANERVMESAERLARARALLQAHGHYDWLTGRGSLVILNNGIEFAATYFVMLLSLFFTGAGRFTSVDYWLARRTGLGVHTPSA
;
A
#
# COMPACT_ATOMS: atom_id res chain seq x y z
N MET A 1 8.07 38.18 26.47
CA MET A 1 8.46 36.87 25.87
C MET A 1 7.66 35.79 26.60
N ASN A 2 6.79 35.07 25.88
CA ASN A 2 5.77 34.20 26.49
C ASN A 2 6.42 32.94 27.09
N ARG A 3 6.04 32.55 28.33
CA ARG A 3 6.55 31.33 28.99
C ARG A 3 6.44 30.06 28.12
N LEU A 4 5.44 30.00 27.25
CA LEU A 4 5.25 28.93 26.28
C LEU A 4 6.40 28.84 25.26
N THR A 5 6.93 29.97 24.77
CA THR A 5 8.02 29.97 23.80
C THR A 5 9.36 29.54 24.43
N THR A 6 9.53 29.79 25.74
CA THR A 6 10.75 29.39 26.48
C THR A 6 10.79 27.87 26.72
N ALA A 7 9.64 27.23 26.97
CA ALA A 7 9.55 25.78 27.12
C ALA A 7 9.58 25.03 25.76
N TYR A 8 9.10 25.67 24.68
CA TYR A 8 9.04 25.06 23.34
C TYR A 8 10.43 24.94 22.66
N ARG A 9 11.32 25.93 22.88
CA ARG A 9 12.67 25.95 22.26
C ARG A 9 13.54 24.71 22.54
N PRO A 10 13.68 24.23 23.81
CA PRO A 10 14.51 23.05 24.07
C PRO A 10 13.91 21.76 23.46
N LEU A 11 12.58 21.64 23.41
CA LEU A 11 11.90 20.52 22.76
C LEU A 11 12.18 20.51 21.25
N GLN A 12 12.13 21.67 20.59
CA GLN A 12 12.48 21.81 19.18
C GLN A 12 13.95 21.47 18.92
N GLY A 13 14.87 21.84 19.82
CA GLY A 13 16.28 21.49 19.71
C GLY A 13 16.52 19.97 19.74
N ILE A 14 15.81 19.24 20.61
CA ILE A 14 15.88 17.77 20.65
C ILE A 14 15.32 17.17 19.36
N LEU A 15 14.18 17.65 18.87
CA LEU A 15 13.59 17.17 17.61
C LEU A 15 14.50 17.42 16.40
N GLN A 16 15.18 18.57 16.35
CA GLN A 16 16.17 18.86 15.31
C GLN A 16 17.36 17.91 15.34
N GLN A 17 17.84 17.53 16.53
CA GLN A 17 18.92 16.54 16.65
C GLN A 17 18.49 15.14 16.15
N LEU A 18 17.21 14.78 16.24
CA LEU A 18 16.67 13.51 15.72
C LEU A 18 16.56 13.49 14.19
N GLN A 19 16.68 14.64 13.52
CA GLN A 19 16.61 14.71 12.04
C GLN A 19 17.76 14.00 11.32
N TRP A 20 18.87 13.65 12.03
CA TRP A 20 19.90 12.80 11.43
C TRP A 20 19.36 11.41 11.01
N GLY A 21 18.28 10.96 11.65
CA GLY A 21 17.57 9.72 11.33
C GLY A 21 16.49 9.86 10.26
N ASP A 22 16.41 10.99 9.51
CA ASP A 22 15.39 11.30 8.51
C ASP A 22 15.28 10.24 7.39
N GLY A 23 16.36 9.51 7.13
CA GLY A 23 16.38 8.40 6.18
C GLY A 23 15.64 7.13 6.64
N LEU A 24 15.33 6.99 7.94
CA LEU A 24 14.73 5.78 8.48
C LEU A 24 13.25 5.62 8.02
N ALA A 25 12.48 6.69 8.04
CA ALA A 25 11.08 6.62 7.63
C ALA A 25 10.92 6.23 6.15
N PRO A 26 11.61 6.87 5.18
CA PRO A 26 11.59 6.40 3.79
C PRO A 26 12.11 4.96 3.62
N LEU A 27 13.12 4.54 4.38
CA LEU A 27 13.60 3.15 4.35
C LEU A 27 12.49 2.18 4.74
N LEU A 28 11.83 2.41 5.87
CA LEU A 28 10.76 1.53 6.37
C LEU A 28 9.57 1.49 5.40
N LEU A 29 9.17 2.64 4.83
CA LEU A 29 8.12 2.69 3.81
C LEU A 29 8.48 1.84 2.58
N ARG A 30 9.73 1.93 2.10
CA ARG A 30 10.19 1.12 0.97
C ARG A 30 10.24 -0.37 1.29
N LEU A 31 10.76 -0.73 2.48
CA LEU A 31 10.83 -2.13 2.92
C LEU A 31 9.44 -2.75 3.12
N TYR A 32 8.45 -1.95 3.47
CA TYR A 32 7.07 -2.40 3.57
C TYR A 32 6.43 -2.54 2.18
N LEU A 33 6.55 -1.53 1.32
CA LEU A 33 5.92 -1.51 0.00
C LEU A 33 6.56 -2.47 -1.00
N ALA A 34 7.88 -2.62 -0.97
CA ALA A 34 8.60 -3.43 -1.96
C ALA A 34 8.09 -4.88 -2.05
N PRO A 35 7.98 -5.67 -0.98
CA PRO A 35 7.46 -7.03 -1.06
C PRO A 35 6.00 -7.08 -1.50
N VAL A 36 5.18 -6.10 -1.11
CA VAL A 36 3.77 -6.02 -1.54
C VAL A 36 3.69 -5.83 -3.06
N MET A 37 4.43 -4.86 -3.59
CA MET A 37 4.45 -4.58 -5.04
C MET A 37 5.07 -5.73 -5.82
N LEU A 38 6.19 -6.30 -5.35
CA LEU A 38 6.82 -7.46 -5.99
C LEU A 38 5.88 -8.65 -6.08
N GLN A 39 5.18 -8.98 -5.00
CA GLN A 39 4.23 -10.09 -4.98
C GLN A 39 3.05 -9.83 -5.91
N ALA A 40 2.48 -8.63 -5.89
CA ALA A 40 1.36 -8.26 -6.75
C ALA A 40 1.75 -8.32 -8.24
N GLY A 41 2.91 -7.74 -8.58
CA GLY A 41 3.43 -7.78 -9.95
C GLY A 41 3.78 -9.20 -10.40
N TRP A 42 4.42 -9.99 -9.54
CA TRP A 42 4.74 -11.38 -9.83
C TRP A 42 3.50 -12.24 -10.08
N ASN A 43 2.47 -12.09 -9.26
CA ASN A 43 1.20 -12.80 -9.45
C ASN A 43 0.58 -12.49 -10.81
N LYS A 44 0.59 -11.21 -11.23
CA LYS A 44 0.07 -10.81 -12.55
C LYS A 44 0.95 -11.32 -13.71
N LEU A 45 2.26 -11.39 -13.53
CA LEU A 45 3.18 -11.91 -14.54
C LEU A 45 3.05 -13.43 -14.68
N SER A 46 2.95 -14.16 -13.57
CA SER A 46 2.87 -15.63 -13.59
C SER A 46 1.50 -16.15 -14.07
N HIS A 47 0.43 -15.33 -13.97
CA HIS A 47 -0.92 -15.62 -14.43
C HIS A 47 -1.36 -14.56 -15.46
N PHE A 48 -0.49 -14.28 -16.44
CA PHE A 48 -0.68 -13.12 -17.32
C PHE A 48 -1.95 -13.24 -18.17
N GLU A 49 -2.22 -14.39 -18.76
CA GLU A 49 -3.42 -14.61 -19.57
C GLU A 49 -4.72 -14.43 -18.77
N GLU A 50 -4.75 -14.94 -17.53
CA GLU A 50 -5.88 -14.77 -16.62
C GLU A 50 -6.06 -13.30 -16.23
N THR A 51 -4.94 -12.59 -16.01
CA THR A 51 -4.94 -11.15 -15.71
C THR A 51 -5.50 -10.35 -16.89
N VAL A 52 -5.09 -10.67 -18.12
CA VAL A 52 -5.60 -10.03 -19.34
C VAL A 52 -7.10 -10.29 -19.49
N ALA A 53 -7.54 -11.55 -19.31
CA ALA A 53 -8.94 -11.92 -19.39
C ALA A 53 -9.78 -11.15 -18.35
N TRP A 54 -9.28 -11.02 -17.11
CA TRP A 54 -9.96 -10.26 -16.07
C TRP A 54 -9.98 -8.75 -16.36
N PHE A 55 -8.88 -8.19 -16.87
CA PHE A 55 -8.84 -6.76 -17.23
C PHE A 55 -9.79 -6.42 -18.36
N GLY A 56 -9.96 -7.32 -19.32
CA GLY A 56 -10.76 -7.05 -20.52
C GLY A 56 -12.25 -7.40 -20.41
N ASN A 57 -12.64 -8.26 -19.47
CA ASN A 57 -14.03 -8.71 -19.38
C ASN A 57 -14.93 -7.68 -18.68
N PRO A 58 -16.02 -7.21 -19.34
CA PRO A 58 -16.92 -6.22 -18.74
C PRO A 58 -17.95 -6.80 -17.77
N GLU A 59 -18.17 -8.13 -17.75
CA GLU A 59 -19.19 -8.75 -16.91
C GLU A 59 -18.67 -9.16 -15.53
N TRP A 60 -17.45 -9.74 -15.49
CA TRP A 60 -16.85 -10.25 -14.27
C TRP A 60 -15.46 -9.70 -13.98
N GLY A 61 -14.97 -8.79 -14.80
CA GLY A 61 -13.68 -8.13 -14.70
C GLY A 61 -13.79 -6.61 -14.73
N LEU A 62 -12.76 -5.95 -15.26
CA LEU A 62 -12.68 -4.49 -15.25
C LEU A 62 -13.22 -3.83 -16.53
N GLY A 63 -13.40 -4.57 -17.61
CA GLY A 63 -13.85 -4.04 -18.91
C GLY A 63 -12.91 -2.97 -19.50
N LEU A 64 -11.61 -3.03 -19.20
CA LEU A 64 -10.64 -2.02 -19.64
C LEU A 64 -10.35 -2.17 -21.15
N PRO A 65 -10.14 -1.06 -21.85
CA PRO A 65 -9.65 -1.10 -23.23
C PRO A 65 -8.19 -1.58 -23.26
N LEU A 66 -7.79 -2.28 -24.33
CA LEU A 66 -6.43 -2.79 -24.54
C LEU A 66 -5.94 -3.62 -23.33
N PRO A 67 -6.64 -4.68 -22.92
CA PRO A 67 -6.39 -5.37 -21.65
C PRO A 67 -4.97 -5.95 -21.55
N GLU A 68 -4.39 -6.42 -22.64
CA GLU A 68 -3.00 -6.91 -22.68
C GLU A 68 -2.01 -5.81 -22.30
N LEU A 69 -2.18 -4.61 -22.87
CA LEU A 69 -1.32 -3.47 -22.56
C LEU A 69 -1.50 -3.02 -21.12
N MET A 70 -2.74 -2.93 -20.64
CA MET A 70 -3.04 -2.54 -19.26
C MET A 70 -2.49 -3.55 -18.25
N ALA A 71 -2.64 -4.84 -18.53
CA ALA A 71 -2.09 -5.91 -17.69
C ALA A 71 -0.55 -5.87 -17.66
N ALA A 72 0.10 -5.68 -18.83
CA ALA A 72 1.55 -5.58 -18.91
C ALA A 72 2.09 -4.35 -18.16
N LEU A 73 1.43 -3.19 -18.31
CA LEU A 73 1.79 -1.97 -17.59
C LEU A 73 1.62 -2.12 -16.08
N ALA A 74 0.50 -2.67 -15.62
CA ALA A 74 0.25 -2.89 -14.20
C ALA A 74 1.27 -3.88 -13.61
N ALA A 75 1.42 -5.05 -14.21
CA ALA A 75 2.34 -6.10 -13.75
C ALA A 75 3.80 -5.61 -13.76
N GLY A 76 4.23 -4.97 -14.85
CA GLY A 76 5.58 -4.42 -14.99
C GLY A 76 5.85 -3.30 -13.99
N THR A 77 4.92 -2.36 -13.84
CA THR A 77 5.05 -1.25 -12.88
C THR A 77 5.19 -1.78 -11.45
N GLU A 78 4.33 -2.72 -11.04
CA GLU A 78 4.38 -3.28 -9.70
C GLU A 78 5.66 -4.09 -9.48
N PHE A 79 6.03 -4.98 -10.40
CA PHE A 79 7.20 -5.83 -10.22
C PHE A 79 8.51 -5.04 -10.23
N PHE A 80 8.77 -4.29 -11.30
CA PHE A 80 10.00 -3.49 -11.40
C PHE A 80 9.99 -2.32 -10.42
N GLY A 81 8.83 -1.73 -10.15
CA GLY A 81 8.66 -0.71 -9.13
C GLY A 81 9.01 -1.23 -7.73
N GLY A 82 8.58 -2.44 -7.39
CA GLY A 82 8.95 -3.10 -6.15
C GLY A 82 10.47 -3.30 -6.02
N LEU A 83 11.16 -3.72 -7.10
CA LEU A 83 12.63 -3.83 -7.12
C LEU A 83 13.31 -2.48 -6.91
N LEU A 84 12.85 -1.44 -7.60
CA LEU A 84 13.41 -0.09 -7.49
C LEU A 84 13.18 0.50 -6.09
N LEU A 85 12.02 0.27 -5.49
CA LEU A 85 11.75 0.64 -4.09
C LEU A 85 12.69 -0.09 -3.14
N LEU A 86 12.92 -1.38 -3.32
CA LEU A 86 13.77 -2.19 -2.44
C LEU A 86 15.19 -1.64 -2.38
N ILE A 87 15.81 -1.37 -3.54
CA ILE A 87 17.17 -0.83 -3.60
C ILE A 87 17.24 0.69 -3.39
N GLY A 88 16.11 1.38 -3.44
CA GLY A 88 16.04 2.84 -3.29
C GLY A 88 16.60 3.60 -4.48
N LEU A 89 16.29 3.14 -5.69
CA LEU A 89 16.70 3.76 -6.95
C LEU A 89 15.50 4.40 -7.65
N ALA A 90 15.66 5.64 -8.09
CA ALA A 90 14.66 6.43 -8.80
C ALA A 90 13.29 6.49 -8.06
N VAL A 91 13.32 6.50 -6.72
CA VAL A 91 12.13 6.30 -5.87
C VAL A 91 11.05 7.33 -6.16
N ARG A 92 11.38 8.60 -6.34
CA ARG A 92 10.40 9.64 -6.69
C ARG A 92 9.70 9.38 -8.02
N TRP A 93 10.47 8.93 -9.01
CA TRP A 93 9.96 8.67 -10.35
C TRP A 93 9.07 7.43 -10.39
N ILE A 94 9.50 6.33 -9.77
CA ILE A 94 8.72 5.10 -9.76
C ILE A 94 7.47 5.20 -8.87
N SER A 95 7.47 6.08 -7.88
CA SER A 95 6.28 6.34 -7.07
C SER A 95 5.11 6.85 -7.90
N ILE A 96 5.36 7.59 -9.00
CA ILE A 96 4.29 8.13 -9.84
C ILE A 96 3.46 7.01 -10.49
N PRO A 97 4.03 6.11 -11.32
CA PRO A 97 3.25 5.05 -11.93
C PRO A 97 2.68 4.07 -10.90
N LEU A 98 3.36 3.81 -9.77
CA LEU A 98 2.81 3.01 -8.69
C LEU A 98 1.59 3.67 -8.03
N MET A 99 1.60 5.00 -7.82
CA MET A 99 0.41 5.72 -7.34
C MET A 99 -0.75 5.64 -8.33
N ILE A 100 -0.48 5.73 -9.64
CA ILE A 100 -1.50 5.56 -10.67
C ILE A 100 -2.11 4.16 -10.58
N THR A 101 -1.29 3.12 -10.44
CA THR A 101 -1.77 1.73 -10.28
C THR A 101 -2.65 1.59 -9.03
N MET A 102 -2.25 2.18 -7.90
CA MET A 102 -3.07 2.15 -6.68
C MET A 102 -4.38 2.93 -6.84
N LEU A 103 -4.37 4.05 -7.54
CA LEU A 103 -5.57 4.83 -7.81
C LEU A 103 -6.54 4.07 -8.72
N VAL A 104 -6.03 3.46 -9.79
CA VAL A 104 -6.83 2.60 -10.67
C VAL A 104 -7.43 1.42 -9.88
N ALA A 105 -6.62 0.73 -9.06
CA ALA A 105 -7.12 -0.35 -8.22
C ALA A 105 -8.21 0.13 -7.24
N ALA A 106 -7.99 1.26 -6.58
CA ALA A 106 -8.96 1.84 -5.65
C ALA A 106 -10.31 2.13 -6.34
N LEU A 107 -10.27 2.75 -7.51
CA LEU A 107 -11.47 3.21 -8.22
C LEU A 107 -12.18 2.10 -9.00
N SER A 108 -11.42 1.19 -9.64
CA SER A 108 -11.99 0.18 -10.54
C SER A 108 -12.28 -1.15 -9.87
N VAL A 109 -11.62 -1.48 -8.75
CA VAL A 109 -11.73 -2.79 -8.11
C VAL A 109 -12.40 -2.70 -6.74
N HIS A 110 -12.07 -1.65 -5.97
CA HIS A 110 -12.33 -1.63 -4.53
C HIS A 110 -13.43 -0.65 -4.11
N LEU A 111 -13.74 0.37 -4.94
CA LEU A 111 -14.63 1.47 -4.55
C LEU A 111 -16.03 0.99 -4.17
N ASP A 112 -16.61 0.08 -4.96
CA ASP A 112 -17.96 -0.44 -4.74
C ASP A 112 -18.06 -1.30 -3.46
N ASN A 113 -16.92 -1.78 -2.96
CA ASN A 113 -16.85 -2.51 -1.70
C ASN A 113 -16.81 -1.59 -0.46
N GLY A 114 -16.67 -0.26 -0.65
CA GLY A 114 -16.51 0.71 0.41
C GLY A 114 -15.09 0.79 0.95
N TRP A 115 -14.94 1.23 2.22
CA TRP A 115 -13.62 1.48 2.80
C TRP A 115 -12.91 0.23 3.29
N LEU A 116 -13.57 -0.58 4.12
CA LEU A 116 -12.94 -1.63 4.91
C LEU A 116 -12.39 -2.78 4.06
N ALA A 117 -11.15 -3.20 4.31
CA ALA A 117 -10.56 -4.38 3.70
C ALA A 117 -11.14 -5.68 4.25
N ILE A 118 -11.38 -5.74 5.56
CA ILE A 118 -12.06 -6.84 6.26
C ILE A 118 -13.40 -6.32 6.78
N ALA A 119 -14.46 -7.11 6.61
CA ALA A 119 -15.78 -6.73 7.08
C ALA A 119 -15.85 -6.70 8.61
N ASP A 120 -15.93 -5.50 9.16
CA ASP A 120 -16.16 -5.25 10.58
C ASP A 120 -17.43 -4.41 10.76
N PRO A 121 -18.56 -5.02 11.12
CA PRO A 121 -19.82 -4.32 11.31
C PRO A 121 -19.81 -3.32 12.48
N SER A 122 -18.83 -3.39 13.39
CA SER A 122 -18.67 -2.47 14.51
C SER A 122 -17.97 -1.17 14.12
N SER A 123 -17.37 -1.12 12.94
CA SER A 123 -16.66 0.06 12.43
C SER A 123 -17.64 1.17 12.04
N TRP A 124 -17.32 2.41 12.38
CA TRP A 124 -18.04 3.59 11.92
C TRP A 124 -17.93 3.85 10.40
N LEU A 125 -17.01 3.12 9.72
CA LEU A 125 -16.84 3.12 8.26
C LEU A 125 -17.60 1.95 7.59
N ALA A 126 -18.35 1.15 8.34
CA ALA A 126 -19.12 0.05 7.82
C ALA A 126 -20.25 0.57 6.89
N ASN A 127 -20.27 0.06 5.67
CA ASN A 127 -21.36 0.27 4.73
C ASN A 127 -22.40 -0.89 4.83
N GLU A 128 -23.48 -0.81 4.05
CA GLU A 128 -24.54 -1.82 4.03
C GLU A 128 -23.99 -3.22 3.73
N ARG A 129 -23.08 -3.36 2.74
CA ARG A 129 -22.42 -4.61 2.39
C ARG A 129 -21.68 -5.25 3.60
N VAL A 130 -20.99 -4.43 4.38
CA VAL A 130 -20.29 -4.86 5.60
C VAL A 130 -21.28 -5.28 6.67
N MET A 131 -22.37 -4.53 6.85
CA MET A 131 -23.42 -4.87 7.81
C MET A 131 -24.09 -6.21 7.49
N GLU A 132 -24.44 -6.47 6.24
CA GLU A 132 -25.00 -7.75 5.79
C GLU A 132 -24.03 -8.92 5.99
N SER A 133 -22.74 -8.68 5.92
CA SER A 133 -21.72 -9.73 6.10
C SER A 133 -21.76 -10.39 7.48
N ALA A 134 -22.22 -9.68 8.51
CA ALA A 134 -22.32 -10.18 9.87
C ALA A 134 -23.24 -11.39 9.97
N GLU A 135 -24.42 -11.33 9.34
CA GLU A 135 -25.38 -12.45 9.34
C GLU A 135 -24.81 -13.64 8.56
N ARG A 136 -24.19 -13.39 7.41
CA ARG A 136 -23.56 -14.45 6.60
C ARG A 136 -22.44 -15.15 7.38
N LEU A 137 -21.61 -14.39 8.09
CA LEU A 137 -20.55 -14.95 8.94
C LEU A 137 -21.12 -15.73 10.11
N ALA A 138 -22.18 -15.25 10.76
CA ALA A 138 -22.84 -15.95 11.85
C ALA A 138 -23.41 -17.30 11.39
N ARG A 139 -24.06 -17.34 10.23
CA ARG A 139 -24.58 -18.59 9.62
C ARG A 139 -23.45 -19.56 9.25
N ALA A 140 -22.36 -19.06 8.66
CA ALA A 140 -21.20 -19.89 8.34
C ALA A 140 -20.57 -20.50 9.61
N ARG A 141 -20.43 -19.71 10.67
CA ARG A 141 -19.93 -20.21 11.98
C ARG A 141 -20.85 -21.28 12.57
N ALA A 142 -22.17 -21.09 12.53
CA ALA A 142 -23.13 -22.07 13.04
C ALA A 142 -23.04 -23.40 12.27
N LEU A 143 -22.92 -23.36 10.94
CA LEU A 143 -22.72 -24.56 10.13
C LEU A 143 -21.42 -25.28 10.45
N LEU A 144 -20.32 -24.55 10.63
CA LEU A 144 -19.04 -25.14 10.99
C LEU A 144 -19.03 -25.70 12.42
N GLN A 145 -19.76 -25.09 13.36
CA GLN A 145 -19.93 -25.61 14.71
C GLN A 145 -20.74 -26.92 14.73
N ALA A 146 -21.77 -27.00 13.87
CA ALA A 146 -22.64 -28.17 13.80
C ALA A 146 -22.00 -29.34 13.04
N HIS A 147 -21.23 -29.10 12.00
CA HIS A 147 -20.79 -30.08 11.01
C HIS A 147 -19.29 -30.13 10.76
N GLY A 148 -18.49 -29.22 11.38
CA GLY A 148 -17.04 -29.09 11.15
C GLY A 148 -16.22 -29.20 12.44
N HIS A 149 -14.91 -29.17 12.26
CA HIS A 149 -13.96 -29.06 13.38
C HIS A 149 -13.69 -27.58 13.71
N TYR A 150 -14.70 -26.90 14.25
CA TYR A 150 -14.67 -25.44 14.46
C TYR A 150 -13.46 -24.96 15.26
N ASP A 151 -13.15 -25.62 16.37
CA ASP A 151 -12.04 -25.25 17.25
C ASP A 151 -10.68 -25.43 16.56
N TRP A 152 -10.55 -26.45 15.74
CA TRP A 152 -9.34 -26.64 14.92
C TRP A 152 -9.21 -25.56 13.83
N LEU A 153 -10.31 -25.25 13.13
CA LEU A 153 -10.34 -24.24 12.09
C LEU A 153 -10.04 -22.82 12.63
N THR A 154 -10.49 -22.51 13.84
CA THR A 154 -10.32 -21.20 14.48
C THR A 154 -9.14 -21.13 15.46
N GLY A 155 -8.42 -22.23 15.67
CA GLY A 155 -7.32 -22.31 16.63
C GLY A 155 -6.13 -21.39 16.36
N ARG A 156 -6.03 -20.82 15.14
CA ARG A 156 -5.02 -19.84 14.76
C ARG A 156 -5.59 -18.46 14.38
N GLY A 157 -6.87 -18.23 14.60
CA GLY A 157 -7.52 -16.95 14.32
C GLY A 157 -9.00 -17.09 14.03
N SER A 158 -9.71 -15.97 14.07
CA SER A 158 -11.15 -15.91 13.80
C SER A 158 -11.46 -16.03 12.32
N LEU A 159 -12.60 -16.62 11.99
CA LEU A 159 -13.17 -16.53 10.65
C LEU A 159 -13.66 -15.10 10.38
N VAL A 160 -13.27 -14.52 9.27
CA VAL A 160 -13.64 -13.19 8.82
C VAL A 160 -14.12 -13.22 7.37
N ILE A 161 -14.90 -12.24 6.97
CA ILE A 161 -15.24 -12.03 5.56
C ILE A 161 -14.32 -10.96 4.99
N LEU A 162 -13.60 -11.30 3.92
CA LEU A 162 -12.82 -10.33 3.15
C LEU A 162 -13.79 -9.41 2.40
N ASN A 163 -13.83 -8.14 2.77
CA ASN A 163 -14.66 -7.15 2.08
C ASN A 163 -13.95 -6.55 0.86
N ASN A 164 -12.61 -6.50 0.91
CA ASN A 164 -11.77 -6.03 -0.19
C ASN A 164 -12.05 -4.56 -0.59
N GLY A 165 -12.30 -3.69 0.39
CA GLY A 165 -12.49 -2.26 0.18
C GLY A 165 -11.19 -1.51 -0.15
N ILE A 166 -11.30 -0.19 -0.31
CA ILE A 166 -10.20 0.69 -0.78
C ILE A 166 -9.06 0.87 0.22
N GLU A 167 -9.19 0.44 1.44
CA GLU A 167 -8.30 0.71 2.57
C GLU A 167 -6.82 0.46 2.25
N PHE A 168 -6.49 -0.71 1.69
CA PHE A 168 -5.10 -1.02 1.36
C PHE A 168 -4.58 -0.20 0.18
N ALA A 169 -5.37 -0.04 -0.87
CA ALA A 169 -4.97 0.76 -2.02
C ALA A 169 -4.74 2.22 -1.65
N ALA A 170 -5.61 2.80 -0.80
CA ALA A 170 -5.47 4.14 -0.26
C ALA A 170 -4.22 4.26 0.64
N THR A 171 -3.98 3.28 1.50
CA THR A 171 -2.80 3.24 2.38
C THR A 171 -1.50 3.23 1.56
N TYR A 172 -1.41 2.36 0.55
CA TYR A 172 -0.23 2.28 -0.31
C TYR A 172 -0.05 3.53 -1.15
N PHE A 173 -1.14 4.13 -1.62
CA PHE A 173 -1.09 5.42 -2.31
C PHE A 173 -0.48 6.51 -1.42
N VAL A 174 -0.94 6.66 -0.18
CA VAL A 174 -0.41 7.65 0.78
C VAL A 174 1.06 7.40 1.11
N MET A 175 1.46 6.13 1.28
CA MET A 175 2.86 5.75 1.51
C MET A 175 3.74 6.12 0.31
N LEU A 176 3.29 5.85 -0.92
CA LEU A 176 3.98 6.23 -2.16
C LEU A 176 4.05 7.74 -2.34
N LEU A 177 2.98 8.46 -2.01
CA LEU A 177 2.95 9.92 -2.01
C LEU A 177 3.97 10.51 -1.02
N SER A 178 4.10 9.91 0.16
CA SER A 178 5.14 10.28 1.12
C SER A 178 6.54 10.08 0.50
N LEU A 179 6.80 8.93 -0.13
CA LEU A 179 8.08 8.65 -0.80
C LEU A 179 8.34 9.59 -2.00
N PHE A 180 7.31 9.98 -2.72
CA PHE A 180 7.45 10.95 -3.80
C PHE A 180 8.00 12.30 -3.30
N PHE A 181 7.51 12.79 -2.17
CA PHE A 181 7.98 14.06 -1.60
C PHE A 181 9.30 13.92 -0.81
N THR A 182 9.44 12.88 0.00
CA THR A 182 10.63 12.68 0.86
C THR A 182 11.81 12.08 0.10
N GLY A 183 11.54 11.32 -0.97
CA GLY A 183 12.56 10.57 -1.71
C GLY A 183 12.92 9.26 -1.04
N ALA A 184 14.05 8.69 -1.48
CA ALA A 184 14.49 7.34 -1.11
C ALA A 184 15.09 7.22 0.30
N GLY A 185 15.37 8.34 0.96
CA GLY A 185 16.05 8.38 2.27
C GLY A 185 17.56 8.43 2.17
N ARG A 186 18.18 9.02 3.21
CA ARG A 186 19.64 9.22 3.32
C ARG A 186 20.30 7.89 3.71
N PHE A 187 21.54 7.72 3.27
CA PHE A 187 22.46 6.60 3.59
C PHE A 187 22.02 5.21 3.10
N THR A 188 20.73 4.93 3.02
CA THR A 188 20.14 3.59 2.79
C THR A 188 19.61 3.38 1.38
N SER A 189 19.86 4.34 0.47
CA SER A 189 19.31 4.31 -0.90
C SER A 189 20.40 4.52 -1.94
N VAL A 190 20.23 3.91 -3.11
CA VAL A 190 21.11 4.13 -4.26
C VAL A 190 21.01 5.58 -4.75
N ASP A 191 19.82 6.19 -4.73
CA ASP A 191 19.62 7.59 -5.08
C ASP A 191 20.52 8.53 -4.28
N TYR A 192 20.65 8.31 -2.96
CA TYR A 192 21.49 9.12 -2.11
C TYR A 192 22.98 9.04 -2.52
N TRP A 193 23.48 7.83 -2.77
CA TRP A 193 24.89 7.64 -3.11
C TRP A 193 25.22 8.13 -4.52
N LEU A 194 24.29 8.00 -5.47
CA LEU A 194 24.41 8.56 -6.81
C LEU A 194 24.46 10.09 -6.76
N ALA A 195 23.50 10.73 -6.07
CA ALA A 195 23.47 12.17 -5.91
C ALA A 195 24.76 12.71 -5.29
N ARG A 196 25.31 12.01 -4.27
CA ARG A 196 26.56 12.38 -3.63
C ARG A 196 27.78 12.26 -4.56
N ARG A 197 27.81 11.25 -5.43
CA ARG A 197 28.92 11.06 -6.39
C ARG A 197 28.87 12.01 -7.57
N THR A 198 27.69 12.38 -8.03
CA THR A 198 27.51 13.24 -9.21
C THR A 198 27.49 14.72 -8.88
N GLY A 199 27.49 15.10 -7.60
CA GLY A 199 27.37 16.50 -7.19
C GLY A 199 25.99 17.12 -7.47
N LEU A 200 25.03 16.34 -7.92
CA LEU A 200 23.63 16.75 -8.08
C LEU A 200 23.03 16.83 -6.68
N GLY A 201 22.92 18.04 -6.16
CA GLY A 201 22.69 18.40 -4.78
C GLY A 201 21.64 17.55 -4.07
N VAL A 202 22.09 16.88 -3.02
CA VAL A 202 21.22 16.55 -1.89
C VAL A 202 20.84 17.93 -1.31
N HIS A 203 19.61 18.38 -1.52
CA HIS A 203 19.05 19.47 -0.75
C HIS A 203 19.10 19.02 0.73
N THR A 204 20.16 19.39 1.42
CA THR A 204 20.11 19.50 2.87
C THR A 204 19.17 20.65 3.16
N PRO A 205 18.09 20.49 3.90
CA PRO A 205 17.38 21.62 4.45
C PRO A 205 18.44 22.47 5.18
N SER A 206 18.61 23.69 4.73
CA SER A 206 19.43 24.68 5.45
C SER A 206 18.88 24.78 6.87
N ALA A 207 19.81 24.63 7.83
CA ALA A 207 19.59 24.80 9.25
C ALA A 207 18.96 26.16 9.59
#